data_bbbe9fd23993594376153cbe2cf0f9fd
#
_entry.id   bbbe9fd23993594376153cbe2cf0f9fd
#
_cell.length_a   1.000
_cell.length_b   1.000
_cell.length_c   1.000
_cell.angle_alpha   90.00
_cell.angle_beta   90.00
_cell.angle_gamma   90.00
#
_symmetry.space_group_name_H-M   'P 1'
#
loop_
_entity.id
_entity.type
_entity.pdbx_description
1 polymer ?
#
loop_
_entity_poly.entity_id
_entity_poly.type
_entity_poly.pdbx_seq_one_letter_code
_entity_poly.pdbx_strand_id
1 'polypeptide(L)'
;GVASPGIIDSKNGKILHACNLPFDHYPICERLGGLLGYRNIRVENDANAAAWGEAIAGAARGTQNSIIVTLGTGVGGGFVIDNKIYSGFNFAGGELGHMVIQVGGRLCGCGRRGCWEAYSSATALINMTNEKILMCRNYGKPTRLTDCLDPEGHVSGRTAFDAMKLGDEEARDVVNEYVMYLANGIASIINIFQPEVLSIGGGISGEGGALLELVEPLVRRQQYGPGLVPLTRLCIAEL
;
A
#
# COMPACT_ATOMS: atom_id res chain seq x y z
N GLY A 1 -17.62 -14.64 1.78
CA GLY A 1 -16.18 -14.50 1.59
C GLY A 1 -15.46 -14.10 2.86
N VAL A 2 -14.21 -14.46 2.97
CA VAL A 2 -13.31 -14.05 4.07
C VAL A 2 -12.05 -13.47 3.43
N ALA A 3 -11.65 -12.28 3.84
CA ALA A 3 -10.35 -11.70 3.52
C ALA A 3 -9.47 -11.78 4.77
N SER A 4 -8.24 -12.24 4.64
CA SER A 4 -7.32 -12.42 5.78
C SER A 4 -5.91 -12.00 5.38
N PRO A 5 -5.16 -11.33 6.27
CA PRO A 5 -3.74 -11.11 6.03
C PRO A 5 -2.97 -12.45 6.02
N GLY A 6 -1.82 -12.46 5.37
CA GLY A 6 -0.91 -13.60 5.33
C GLY A 6 -0.97 -14.41 4.04
N ILE A 7 -0.33 -15.59 4.07
CA ILE A 7 -0.26 -16.52 2.93
C ILE A 7 -1.51 -17.39 2.94
N ILE A 8 -2.34 -17.26 1.90
CA ILE A 8 -3.66 -17.90 1.83
C ILE A 8 -3.70 -18.92 0.69
N ASP A 9 -3.89 -20.18 1.04
CA ASP A 9 -4.26 -21.22 0.08
C ASP A 9 -5.76 -21.16 -0.18
N SER A 10 -6.14 -20.29 -1.10
CA SER A 10 -7.55 -20.07 -1.47
C SER A 10 -8.17 -21.29 -2.14
N LYS A 11 -7.38 -22.20 -2.74
CA LYS A 11 -7.85 -23.42 -3.37
C LYS A 11 -8.36 -24.43 -2.33
N ASN A 12 -7.63 -24.57 -1.22
CA ASN A 12 -7.96 -25.50 -0.14
C ASN A 12 -8.64 -24.81 1.06
N GLY A 13 -8.88 -23.52 1.01
CA GLY A 13 -9.60 -22.78 2.05
C GLY A 13 -8.82 -22.65 3.37
N LYS A 14 -7.50 -22.49 3.30
CA LYS A 14 -6.61 -22.48 4.45
C LYS A 14 -5.78 -21.21 4.54
N ILE A 15 -5.51 -20.75 5.75
CA ILE A 15 -4.48 -19.77 6.04
C ILE A 15 -3.20 -20.56 6.32
N LEU A 16 -2.19 -20.46 5.44
CA LEU A 16 -0.93 -21.17 5.61
C LEU A 16 -0.07 -20.54 6.68
N HIS A 17 -0.03 -19.19 6.70
CA HIS A 17 0.68 -18.43 7.72
C HIS A 17 0.12 -17.00 7.81
N ALA A 18 0.01 -16.44 9.00
CA ALA A 18 -0.34 -15.05 9.22
C ALA A 18 0.52 -14.45 10.33
N CYS A 19 1.29 -13.40 10.02
CA CYS A 19 2.20 -12.77 10.99
C CYS A 19 1.47 -12.12 12.17
N ASN A 20 0.26 -11.60 11.93
CA ASN A 20 -0.50 -10.80 12.90
C ASN A 20 -1.66 -11.56 13.55
N LEU A 21 -1.85 -12.83 13.19
CA LEU A 21 -2.93 -13.68 13.70
C LEU A 21 -2.35 -15.03 14.09
N PRO A 22 -2.92 -15.72 15.08
CA PRO A 22 -2.42 -17.01 15.57
C PRO A 22 -2.82 -18.17 14.65
N PHE A 23 -2.66 -17.96 13.32
CA PHE A 23 -3.00 -18.97 12.32
C PHE A 23 -1.75 -19.52 11.64
N ASP A 24 -1.62 -20.84 11.71
CA ASP A 24 -0.61 -21.61 11.00
C ASP A 24 -1.29 -22.88 10.46
N HIS A 25 -1.28 -23.06 9.14
CA HIS A 25 -1.96 -24.15 8.43
C HIS A 25 -3.44 -24.31 8.84
N TYR A 26 -4.12 -23.18 9.14
CA TYR A 26 -5.44 -23.16 9.73
C TYR A 26 -6.55 -23.33 8.69
N PRO A 27 -7.43 -24.37 8.79
CA PRO A 27 -8.48 -24.65 7.81
C PRO A 27 -9.70 -23.73 8.02
N ILE A 28 -9.57 -22.45 7.75
CA ILE A 28 -10.56 -21.41 8.07
C ILE A 28 -11.93 -21.68 7.44
N CYS A 29 -11.97 -22.11 6.18
CA CYS A 29 -13.23 -22.37 5.49
C CYS A 29 -13.99 -23.56 6.10
N GLU A 30 -13.29 -24.61 6.46
CA GLU A 30 -13.89 -25.79 7.14
C GLU A 30 -14.43 -25.40 8.51
N ARG A 31 -13.62 -24.68 9.32
CA ARG A 31 -14.01 -24.26 10.67
C ARG A 31 -15.21 -23.32 10.68
N LEU A 32 -15.19 -22.31 9.83
CA LEU A 32 -16.33 -21.40 9.69
C LEU A 32 -17.56 -22.13 9.13
N GLY A 33 -17.36 -23.05 8.17
CA GLY A 33 -18.44 -23.86 7.61
C GLY A 33 -19.13 -24.69 8.68
N GLY A 34 -18.38 -25.31 9.57
CA GLY A 34 -18.93 -26.06 10.71
C GLY A 34 -19.70 -25.20 11.69
N LEU A 35 -19.17 -24.00 12.02
CA LEU A 35 -19.82 -23.05 12.95
C LEU A 35 -21.09 -22.42 12.38
N LEU A 36 -21.10 -22.08 11.10
CA LEU A 36 -22.19 -21.36 10.44
C LEU A 36 -23.23 -22.29 9.79
N GLY A 37 -22.96 -23.60 9.71
CA GLY A 37 -23.78 -24.54 8.96
C GLY A 37 -23.78 -24.28 7.44
N TYR A 38 -22.75 -23.60 6.92
CA TYR A 38 -22.68 -23.12 5.55
C TYR A 38 -21.40 -23.61 4.86
N ARG A 39 -21.51 -24.24 3.70
CA ARG A 39 -20.38 -24.93 3.04
C ARG A 39 -19.69 -24.11 1.95
N ASN A 40 -20.31 -23.05 1.43
CA ASN A 40 -19.74 -22.28 0.34
C ASN A 40 -18.96 -21.06 0.88
N ILE A 41 -17.93 -21.30 1.65
CA ILE A 41 -17.03 -20.27 2.18
C ILE A 41 -15.76 -20.22 1.31
N ARG A 42 -15.32 -19.02 0.99
CA ARG A 42 -14.08 -18.74 0.26
C ARG A 42 -13.22 -17.83 1.11
N VAL A 43 -11.91 -18.06 1.09
CA VAL A 43 -10.92 -17.20 1.72
C VAL A 43 -9.92 -16.72 0.66
N GLU A 44 -9.51 -15.47 0.78
CA GLU A 44 -8.47 -14.87 -0.05
C GLU A 44 -7.58 -13.97 0.84
N ASN A 45 -6.39 -13.64 0.37
CA ASN A 45 -5.57 -12.61 0.97
C ASN A 45 -6.31 -11.25 0.87
N ASP A 46 -6.15 -10.39 1.87
CA ASP A 46 -6.86 -9.11 1.99
C ASP A 46 -6.55 -8.15 0.83
N ALA A 47 -5.28 -8.01 0.43
CA ALA A 47 -4.89 -7.17 -0.70
C ALA A 47 -5.37 -7.78 -2.04
N ASN A 48 -5.34 -9.11 -2.19
CA ASN A 48 -5.90 -9.78 -3.36
C ASN A 48 -7.43 -9.60 -3.44
N ALA A 49 -8.12 -9.68 -2.30
CA ALA A 49 -9.56 -9.45 -2.24
C ALA A 49 -9.91 -7.99 -2.62
N ALA A 50 -9.11 -7.02 -2.14
CA ALA A 50 -9.25 -5.63 -2.54
C ALA A 50 -9.02 -5.44 -4.04
N ALA A 51 -7.95 -6.06 -4.61
CA ALA A 51 -7.69 -6.01 -6.05
C ALA A 51 -8.85 -6.56 -6.87
N TRP A 52 -9.41 -7.67 -6.43
CA TRP A 52 -10.57 -8.28 -7.09
C TRP A 52 -11.82 -7.40 -6.98
N GLY A 53 -12.06 -6.80 -5.81
CA GLY A 53 -13.14 -5.84 -5.61
C GLY A 53 -13.06 -4.68 -6.59
N GLU A 54 -11.89 -4.03 -6.67
CA GLU A 54 -11.63 -2.92 -7.60
C GLU A 54 -11.79 -3.32 -9.07
N ALA A 55 -11.38 -4.53 -9.45
CA ALA A 55 -11.54 -5.02 -10.81
C ALA A 55 -13.01 -5.31 -11.21
N ILE A 56 -13.82 -5.73 -10.24
CA ILE A 56 -15.23 -6.07 -10.51
C ILE A 56 -16.16 -4.86 -10.38
N ALA A 57 -15.97 -4.02 -9.36
CA ALA A 57 -16.94 -2.99 -8.98
C ALA A 57 -16.34 -1.61 -8.71
N GLY A 58 -15.02 -1.46 -8.65
CA GLY A 58 -14.33 -0.23 -8.32
C GLY A 58 -13.57 0.41 -9.48
N ALA A 59 -12.49 1.08 -9.15
CA ALA A 59 -11.68 1.92 -10.05
C ALA A 59 -11.08 1.17 -11.24
N ALA A 60 -10.89 -0.15 -11.16
CA ALA A 60 -10.33 -0.97 -12.23
C ALA A 60 -11.39 -1.73 -13.04
N ARG A 61 -12.68 -1.42 -12.86
CA ARG A 61 -13.77 -2.09 -13.59
C ARG A 61 -13.60 -1.96 -15.10
N GLY A 62 -13.74 -3.09 -15.80
CA GLY A 62 -13.65 -3.16 -17.27
C GLY A 62 -12.23 -3.34 -17.81
N THR A 63 -11.22 -3.48 -16.94
CA THR A 63 -9.85 -3.82 -17.34
C THR A 63 -9.55 -5.29 -17.11
N GLN A 64 -8.58 -5.83 -17.85
CA GLN A 64 -8.13 -7.21 -17.69
C GLN A 64 -6.92 -7.32 -16.75
N ASN A 65 -6.12 -6.26 -16.69
CA ASN A 65 -4.87 -6.21 -15.94
C ASN A 65 -4.86 -5.00 -15.02
N SER A 66 -4.95 -5.22 -13.73
CA SER A 66 -4.93 -4.16 -12.73
C SER A 66 -4.13 -4.55 -11.49
N ILE A 67 -3.58 -3.54 -10.84
CA ILE A 67 -2.83 -3.70 -9.59
C ILE A 67 -3.39 -2.70 -8.59
N ILE A 68 -3.61 -3.14 -7.36
CA ILE A 68 -3.82 -2.25 -6.21
C ILE A 68 -2.58 -2.23 -5.34
N VAL A 69 -2.24 -1.05 -4.86
CA VAL A 69 -1.24 -0.85 -3.79
C VAL A 69 -1.99 -0.32 -2.58
N THR A 70 -1.94 -1.02 -1.47
CA THR A 70 -2.60 -0.59 -0.23
C THR A 70 -1.58 0.03 0.74
N LEU A 71 -1.82 1.29 1.12
CA LEU A 71 -0.97 2.07 2.01
C LEU A 71 -1.61 2.16 3.40
N GLY A 72 -1.30 1.18 4.24
CA GLY A 72 -1.73 1.07 5.63
C GLY A 72 -0.54 1.02 6.58
N THR A 73 -0.65 0.23 7.67
CA THR A 73 0.47 -0.06 8.59
C THR A 73 1.69 -0.55 7.83
N GLY A 74 1.48 -1.36 6.79
CA GLY A 74 2.47 -1.78 5.81
C GLY A 74 2.12 -1.32 4.39
N VAL A 75 2.78 -1.91 3.41
CA VAL A 75 2.48 -1.76 1.97
C VAL A 75 2.07 -3.12 1.43
N GLY A 76 0.80 -3.26 1.09
CA GLY A 76 0.28 -4.46 0.45
C GLY A 76 0.17 -4.30 -1.07
N GLY A 77 0.03 -5.42 -1.77
CA GLY A 77 -0.21 -5.45 -3.20
C GLY A 77 -1.14 -6.57 -3.61
N GLY A 78 -2.08 -6.27 -4.48
CA GLY A 78 -2.96 -7.25 -5.09
C GLY A 78 -2.96 -7.10 -6.61
N PHE A 79 -2.97 -8.23 -7.30
CA PHE A 79 -2.82 -8.29 -8.75
C PHE A 79 -4.00 -9.01 -9.39
N VAL A 80 -4.56 -8.40 -10.41
CA VAL A 80 -5.43 -9.06 -11.37
C VAL A 80 -4.72 -9.06 -12.72
N ILE A 81 -4.46 -10.24 -13.27
CA ILE A 81 -3.79 -10.45 -14.56
C ILE A 81 -4.68 -11.38 -15.38
N ASP A 82 -5.02 -10.96 -16.60
CA ASP A 82 -5.95 -11.71 -17.48
C ASP A 82 -7.26 -12.07 -16.79
N ASN A 83 -7.84 -11.11 -16.06
CA ASN A 83 -9.08 -11.29 -15.27
C ASN A 83 -8.97 -12.38 -14.19
N LYS A 84 -7.78 -12.60 -13.62
CA LYS A 84 -7.56 -13.58 -12.55
C LYS A 84 -6.66 -12.97 -11.48
N ILE A 85 -6.96 -13.29 -10.22
CA ILE A 85 -6.05 -12.98 -9.12
C ILE A 85 -4.74 -13.74 -9.32
N TYR A 86 -3.63 -13.03 -9.23
CA TYR A 86 -2.29 -13.61 -9.22
C TYR A 86 -1.78 -13.69 -7.80
N SER A 87 -1.69 -14.90 -7.25
CA SER A 87 -1.17 -15.17 -5.90
C SER A 87 0.17 -15.91 -5.89
N GLY A 88 0.79 -16.09 -7.07
CA GLY A 88 2.01 -16.91 -7.19
C GLY A 88 1.73 -18.42 -7.12
N PHE A 89 2.76 -19.23 -7.37
CA PHE A 89 2.62 -20.70 -7.35
C PHE A 89 2.41 -21.28 -5.95
N ASN A 90 2.85 -20.55 -4.93
CA ASN A 90 2.84 -20.94 -3.50
C ASN A 90 1.99 -20.00 -2.64
N PHE A 91 1.13 -19.20 -3.25
CA PHE A 91 0.23 -18.22 -2.60
C PHE A 91 0.94 -17.05 -1.87
N ALA A 92 2.25 -16.88 -2.05
CA ALA A 92 3.03 -15.78 -1.46
C ALA A 92 3.44 -14.73 -2.50
N GLY A 93 2.73 -14.66 -3.63
CA GLY A 93 2.95 -13.61 -4.64
C GLY A 93 2.28 -12.29 -4.24
N GLY A 94 2.84 -11.18 -4.71
CA GLY A 94 2.24 -9.85 -4.49
C GLY A 94 2.80 -9.07 -3.30
N GLU A 95 3.84 -9.55 -2.64
CA GLU A 95 4.50 -8.91 -1.49
C GLU A 95 5.31 -7.65 -1.91
N LEU A 96 4.61 -6.65 -2.51
CA LEU A 96 5.20 -5.44 -3.08
C LEU A 96 5.96 -4.60 -2.05
N GLY A 97 5.44 -4.53 -0.83
CA GLY A 97 6.06 -3.78 0.26
C GLY A 97 7.48 -4.25 0.58
N HIS A 98 7.80 -5.52 0.25
CA HIS A 98 9.12 -6.09 0.52
C HIS A 98 10.08 -6.01 -0.68
N MET A 99 9.69 -5.35 -1.76
CA MET A 99 10.62 -4.97 -2.83
C MET A 99 11.67 -4.00 -2.30
N VAL A 100 12.96 -4.29 -2.52
CA VAL A 100 14.06 -3.42 -2.07
C VAL A 100 14.20 -2.24 -3.02
N ILE A 101 13.92 -1.04 -2.54
CA ILE A 101 14.09 0.22 -3.29
C ILE A 101 15.36 0.98 -2.88
N GLN A 102 15.94 0.64 -1.73
CA GLN A 102 17.15 1.27 -1.20
C GLN A 102 18.07 0.22 -0.60
N VAL A 103 19.11 -0.18 -1.33
CA VAL A 103 20.08 -1.18 -0.85
C VAL A 103 20.76 -0.69 0.43
N GLY A 104 20.74 -1.54 1.48
CA GLY A 104 21.32 -1.19 2.79
C GLY A 104 20.55 -0.15 3.60
N GLY A 105 19.36 0.26 3.14
CA GLY A 105 18.55 1.32 3.74
C GLY A 105 17.88 0.96 5.07
N ARG A 106 16.71 1.57 5.34
CA ARG A 106 15.95 1.43 6.60
C ARG A 106 15.63 -0.05 6.89
N LEU A 107 15.68 -0.43 8.17
CA LEU A 107 15.25 -1.75 8.61
C LEU A 107 13.74 -1.91 8.40
N CYS A 108 13.32 -3.00 7.80
CA CYS A 108 11.93 -3.39 7.64
C CYS A 108 11.51 -4.39 8.71
N GLY A 109 10.23 -4.42 9.06
CA GLY A 109 9.65 -5.40 9.99
C GLY A 109 9.87 -6.86 9.60
N CYS A 110 10.08 -7.15 8.30
CA CYS A 110 10.44 -8.48 7.81
C CYS A 110 11.91 -8.91 8.08
N GLY A 111 12.72 -8.08 8.76
CA GLY A 111 14.12 -8.32 9.07
C GLY A 111 15.10 -7.92 7.95
N ARG A 112 14.63 -7.57 6.75
CA ARG A 112 15.44 -7.08 5.62
C ARG A 112 15.64 -5.57 5.70
N ARG A 113 16.58 -5.04 4.90
CA ARG A 113 16.79 -3.60 4.79
C ARG A 113 16.42 -3.08 3.41
N GLY A 114 15.86 -1.87 3.40
CA GLY A 114 15.57 -1.13 2.19
C GLY A 114 14.27 -1.51 1.49
N CYS A 115 13.39 -2.27 2.14
CA CYS A 115 12.06 -2.60 1.62
C CYS A 115 11.22 -1.34 1.41
N TRP A 116 10.44 -1.31 0.35
CA TRP A 116 9.56 -0.19 0.01
C TRP A 116 8.61 0.21 1.14
N GLU A 117 8.09 -0.75 1.88
CA GLU A 117 7.26 -0.57 3.07
C GLU A 117 7.89 0.35 4.12
N ALA A 118 9.20 0.21 4.35
CA ALA A 118 9.93 1.03 5.32
C ALA A 118 10.02 2.52 4.93
N TYR A 119 9.56 2.89 3.73
CA TYR A 119 9.58 4.25 3.19
C TYR A 119 8.20 4.76 2.78
N SER A 120 7.27 3.88 2.45
CA SER A 120 6.01 4.26 1.79
C SER A 120 4.75 3.76 2.49
N SER A 121 4.86 3.09 3.66
CA SER A 121 3.71 2.79 4.49
C SER A 121 3.25 4.02 5.29
N ALA A 122 2.04 3.96 5.87
CA ALA A 122 1.59 4.97 6.82
C ALA A 122 2.51 5.02 8.05
N THR A 123 3.00 3.87 8.53
CA THR A 123 3.99 3.79 9.60
C THR A 123 5.28 4.52 9.23
N ALA A 124 5.75 4.38 7.99
CA ALA A 124 6.93 5.09 7.52
C ALA A 124 6.72 6.61 7.53
N LEU A 125 5.56 7.09 7.05
CA LEU A 125 5.21 8.52 7.07
C LEU A 125 5.15 9.07 8.50
N ILE A 126 4.54 8.33 9.43
CA ILE A 126 4.48 8.68 10.85
C ILE A 126 5.91 8.81 11.44
N ASN A 127 6.79 7.85 11.14
CA ASN A 127 8.16 7.87 11.62
C ASN A 127 8.95 9.07 11.06
N MET A 128 8.85 9.32 9.75
CA MET A 128 9.49 10.48 9.09
C MET A 128 8.99 11.80 9.69
N THR A 129 7.71 11.90 10.00
CA THR A 129 7.09 13.07 10.62
C THR A 129 7.62 13.28 12.05
N ASN A 130 7.70 12.21 12.85
CA ASN A 130 8.26 12.27 14.21
C ASN A 130 9.74 12.67 14.19
N GLU A 131 10.54 12.11 13.27
CA GLU A 131 11.94 12.48 13.07
C GLU A 131 12.08 13.97 12.73
N LYS A 132 11.23 14.49 11.83
CA LYS A 132 11.20 15.90 11.44
C LYS A 132 10.84 16.80 12.63
N ILE A 133 9.81 16.47 13.40
CA ILE A 133 9.43 17.22 14.62
C ILE A 133 10.61 17.29 15.60
N LEU A 134 11.28 16.16 15.84
CA LEU A 134 12.45 16.12 16.72
C LEU A 134 13.60 16.98 16.20
N MET A 135 13.87 16.94 14.90
CA MET A 135 14.88 17.79 14.26
C MET A 135 14.53 19.27 14.41
N CYS A 136 13.29 19.67 14.12
CA CYS A 136 12.84 21.06 14.27
C CYS A 136 13.03 21.54 15.72
N ARG A 137 12.65 20.70 16.69
CA ARG A 137 12.83 21.01 18.11
C ARG A 137 14.30 21.20 18.49
N ASN A 138 15.19 20.32 18.03
CA ASN A 138 16.62 20.35 18.37
C ASN A 138 17.32 21.55 17.75
N TYR A 139 16.91 22.03 16.59
CA TYR A 139 17.51 23.16 15.88
C TYR A 139 16.74 24.47 16.05
N GLY A 140 15.69 24.51 16.88
CA GLY A 140 14.88 25.71 17.11
C GLY A 140 14.13 26.17 15.85
N LYS A 141 13.83 25.28 14.90
CA LYS A 141 13.07 25.60 13.71
C LYS A 141 11.57 25.59 14.01
N PRO A 142 10.81 26.60 13.58
CA PRO A 142 9.37 26.60 13.71
C PRO A 142 8.76 25.53 12.80
N THR A 143 7.72 24.85 13.27
CA THR A 143 6.93 23.93 12.46
C THR A 143 5.50 23.84 13.00
N ARG A 144 4.54 23.63 12.12
CA ARG A 144 3.14 23.40 12.43
C ARG A 144 2.77 21.90 12.50
N LEU A 145 3.75 21.02 12.35
CA LEU A 145 3.52 19.58 12.50
C LEU A 145 2.90 19.23 13.84
N THR A 146 3.29 19.96 14.91
CA THR A 146 2.72 19.78 16.26
C THR A 146 1.31 20.34 16.42
N ASP A 147 0.84 21.18 15.49
CA ASP A 147 -0.53 21.72 15.49
C ASP A 147 -1.52 20.70 14.86
N CYS A 148 -1.00 19.69 14.15
CA CYS A 148 -1.77 18.72 13.36
C CYS A 148 -1.70 17.30 13.94
N LEU A 149 -1.43 17.17 15.24
CA LEU A 149 -1.49 15.86 15.92
C LEU A 149 -2.94 15.36 16.02
N ASP A 150 -3.10 14.06 16.23
CA ASP A 150 -4.42 13.49 16.50
C ASP A 150 -4.97 13.95 17.87
N PRO A 151 -6.24 13.66 18.21
CA PRO A 151 -6.83 14.09 19.48
C PRO A 151 -6.10 13.57 20.73
N GLU A 152 -5.36 12.47 20.61
CA GLU A 152 -4.55 11.88 21.69
C GLU A 152 -3.14 12.51 21.76
N GLY A 153 -2.80 13.41 20.84
CA GLY A 153 -1.49 14.09 20.78
C GLY A 153 -0.41 13.27 20.06
N HIS A 154 -0.78 12.32 19.23
CA HIS A 154 0.16 11.50 18.46
C HIS A 154 0.23 11.95 16.99
N VAL A 155 1.37 11.68 16.35
CA VAL A 155 1.52 11.82 14.91
C VAL A 155 0.72 10.72 14.21
N SER A 156 -0.10 11.11 13.26
CA SER A 156 -0.89 10.22 12.39
C SER A 156 -0.42 10.26 10.94
N GLY A 157 -0.96 9.40 10.09
CA GLY A 157 -0.69 9.43 8.65
C GLY A 157 -1.15 10.72 7.94
N ARG A 158 -1.95 11.56 8.60
CA ARG A 158 -2.46 12.84 8.06
C ARG A 158 -1.62 14.03 8.51
N THR A 159 -0.91 13.94 9.63
CA THR A 159 -0.22 15.06 10.28
C THR A 159 0.66 15.87 9.33
N ALA A 160 1.51 15.20 8.54
CA ALA A 160 2.39 15.90 7.60
C ALA A 160 1.61 16.57 6.45
N PHE A 161 0.60 15.90 5.90
CA PHE A 161 -0.25 16.47 4.84
C PHE A 161 -1.06 17.67 5.34
N ASP A 162 -1.63 17.58 6.54
CA ASP A 162 -2.43 18.67 7.10
C ASP A 162 -1.55 19.88 7.43
N ALA A 163 -0.36 19.69 8.00
CA ALA A 163 0.59 20.78 8.24
C ALA A 163 1.10 21.40 6.92
N MET A 164 1.36 20.59 5.89
CA MET A 164 1.72 21.08 4.55
C MET A 164 0.63 21.96 3.96
N LYS A 165 -0.66 21.58 4.08
CA LYS A 165 -1.82 22.39 3.63
C LYS A 165 -1.88 23.73 4.37
N LEU A 166 -1.38 23.81 5.59
CA LEU A 166 -1.25 25.04 6.36
C LEU A 166 0.00 25.89 5.99
N GLY A 167 0.76 25.47 4.98
CA GLY A 167 1.93 26.19 4.47
C GLY A 167 3.24 25.88 5.20
N ASP A 168 3.33 24.80 5.99
CA ASP A 168 4.55 24.41 6.69
C ASP A 168 5.58 23.80 5.71
N GLU A 169 6.76 24.42 5.60
CA GLU A 169 7.84 23.95 4.71
C GLU A 169 8.49 22.66 5.23
N GLU A 170 8.62 22.48 6.54
CA GLU A 170 9.21 21.27 7.11
C GLU A 170 8.29 20.06 6.90
N ALA A 171 6.97 20.28 6.96
CA ALA A 171 5.99 19.27 6.60
C ALA A 171 6.01 18.94 5.10
N ARG A 172 6.18 19.97 4.25
CA ARG A 172 6.33 19.79 2.80
C ARG A 172 7.52 18.92 2.46
N ASP A 173 8.65 19.10 3.14
CA ASP A 173 9.83 18.26 2.96
C ASP A 173 9.52 16.79 3.26
N VAL A 174 8.82 16.52 4.38
CA VAL A 174 8.40 15.14 4.75
C VAL A 174 7.52 14.52 3.68
N VAL A 175 6.49 15.26 3.23
CA VAL A 175 5.58 14.77 2.19
C VAL A 175 6.31 14.53 0.88
N ASN A 176 7.19 15.44 0.46
CA ASN A 176 7.98 15.30 -0.77
C ASN A 176 8.89 14.06 -0.73
N GLU A 177 9.58 13.82 0.41
CA GLU A 177 10.41 12.63 0.57
C GLU A 177 9.56 11.36 0.51
N TYR A 178 8.43 11.32 1.22
CA TYR A 178 7.50 10.20 1.20
C TYR A 178 6.98 9.89 -0.20
N VAL A 179 6.48 10.92 -0.90
CA VAL A 179 5.93 10.82 -2.25
C VAL A 179 6.99 10.36 -3.27
N MET A 180 8.24 10.80 -3.11
CA MET A 180 9.36 10.35 -3.95
C MET A 180 9.56 8.83 -3.82
N TYR A 181 9.61 8.28 -2.61
CA TYR A 181 9.73 6.83 -2.40
C TYR A 181 8.50 6.08 -2.90
N LEU A 182 7.30 6.63 -2.67
CA LEU A 182 6.06 6.04 -3.16
C LEU A 182 6.05 5.94 -4.69
N ALA A 183 6.40 7.03 -5.38
CA ALA A 183 6.46 7.09 -6.83
C ALA A 183 7.51 6.13 -7.42
N ASN A 184 8.67 5.98 -6.78
CA ASN A 184 9.71 5.05 -7.22
C ASN A 184 9.22 3.59 -7.21
N GLY A 185 8.53 3.17 -6.15
CA GLY A 185 7.95 1.83 -6.08
C GLY A 185 6.86 1.62 -7.12
N ILE A 186 5.93 2.58 -7.26
CA ILE A 186 4.86 2.53 -8.25
C ILE A 186 5.43 2.45 -9.67
N ALA A 187 6.42 3.28 -10.02
CA ALA A 187 7.04 3.27 -11.33
C ALA A 187 7.74 1.92 -11.62
N SER A 188 8.38 1.33 -10.61
CA SER A 188 9.00 0.00 -10.74
C SER A 188 7.95 -1.08 -11.04
N ILE A 189 6.82 -1.06 -10.33
CA ILE A 189 5.71 -1.98 -10.56
C ILE A 189 5.12 -1.80 -11.96
N ILE A 190 4.89 -0.56 -12.38
CA ILE A 190 4.39 -0.26 -13.72
C ILE A 190 5.37 -0.77 -14.78
N ASN A 191 6.67 -0.52 -14.63
CA ASN A 191 7.69 -0.95 -15.60
C ASN A 191 7.80 -2.48 -15.71
N ILE A 192 7.47 -3.23 -14.64
CA ILE A 192 7.50 -4.70 -14.64
C ILE A 192 6.23 -5.29 -15.26
N PHE A 193 5.05 -4.77 -14.88
CA PHE A 193 3.77 -5.41 -15.16
C PHE A 193 2.94 -4.72 -16.24
N GLN A 194 3.18 -3.41 -16.49
CA GLN A 194 2.41 -2.59 -17.44
C GLN A 194 0.89 -2.78 -17.31
N PRO A 195 0.30 -2.64 -16.09
CA PRO A 195 -1.14 -2.82 -15.92
C PRO A 195 -1.91 -1.70 -16.61
N GLU A 196 -3.16 -1.96 -16.99
CA GLU A 196 -4.07 -0.92 -17.51
C GLU A 196 -4.39 0.12 -16.43
N VAL A 197 -4.55 -0.36 -15.17
CA VAL A 197 -4.85 0.47 -14.00
C VAL A 197 -3.95 0.07 -12.83
N LEU A 198 -3.39 1.07 -12.16
CA LEU A 198 -2.83 0.92 -10.82
C LEU A 198 -3.61 1.84 -9.88
N SER A 199 -4.30 1.26 -8.92
CA SER A 199 -5.05 1.98 -7.89
C SER A 199 -4.28 2.03 -6.56
N ILE A 200 -4.43 3.14 -5.84
CA ILE A 200 -3.84 3.35 -4.51
C ILE A 200 -4.98 3.32 -3.50
N GLY A 201 -4.93 2.36 -2.57
CA GLY A 201 -5.88 2.20 -1.47
C GLY A 201 -5.22 2.32 -0.10
N GLY A 202 -6.00 2.05 0.95
CA GLY A 202 -5.53 2.14 2.34
C GLY A 202 -5.63 3.55 2.93
N GLY A 203 -5.20 3.73 4.19
CA GLY A 203 -5.43 4.96 4.94
C GLY A 203 -4.86 6.23 4.31
N ILE A 204 -3.70 6.14 3.66
CA ILE A 204 -3.06 7.29 3.00
C ILE A 204 -3.82 7.71 1.73
N SER A 205 -4.52 6.81 1.07
CA SER A 205 -5.34 7.15 -0.10
C SER A 205 -6.48 8.12 0.22
N GLY A 206 -6.82 8.30 1.49
CA GLY A 206 -7.76 9.32 1.96
C GLY A 206 -7.38 10.77 1.62
N GLU A 207 -6.12 11.04 1.23
CA GLU A 207 -5.68 12.33 0.68
C GLU A 207 -6.21 12.56 -0.75
N GLY A 208 -6.74 11.53 -1.40
CA GLY A 208 -7.47 11.62 -2.66
C GLY A 208 -6.66 12.18 -3.82
N GLY A 209 -7.27 13.12 -4.57
CA GLY A 209 -6.64 13.77 -5.72
C GLY A 209 -5.33 14.47 -5.37
N ALA A 210 -5.20 15.03 -4.17
CA ALA A 210 -3.98 15.71 -3.74
C ALA A 210 -2.77 14.77 -3.69
N LEU A 211 -2.97 13.50 -3.30
CA LEU A 211 -1.91 12.50 -3.36
C LEU A 211 -1.50 12.21 -4.81
N LEU A 212 -2.48 12.05 -5.70
CA LEU A 212 -2.21 11.78 -7.11
C LEU A 212 -1.48 12.93 -7.79
N GLU A 213 -1.86 14.19 -7.52
CA GLU A 213 -1.18 15.38 -8.05
C GLU A 213 0.31 15.43 -7.71
N LEU A 214 0.70 14.90 -6.54
CA LEU A 214 2.09 14.82 -6.11
C LEU A 214 2.81 13.60 -6.71
N VAL A 215 2.16 12.45 -6.75
CA VAL A 215 2.76 11.17 -7.13
C VAL A 215 2.88 11.02 -8.65
N GLU A 216 1.81 11.33 -9.39
CA GLU A 216 1.72 11.04 -10.82
C GLU A 216 2.84 11.68 -11.65
N PRO A 217 3.22 12.96 -11.47
CA PRO A 217 4.31 13.56 -12.23
C PRO A 217 5.65 12.85 -12.03
N LEU A 218 5.90 12.32 -10.82
CA LEU A 218 7.13 11.60 -10.51
C LEU A 218 7.12 10.20 -11.13
N VAL A 219 6.00 9.53 -11.13
CA VAL A 219 5.82 8.22 -11.80
C VAL A 219 6.02 8.37 -13.30
N ARG A 220 5.38 9.37 -13.92
CA ARG A 220 5.48 9.61 -15.38
C ARG A 220 6.91 9.84 -15.86
N ARG A 221 7.75 10.48 -15.05
CA ARG A 221 9.18 10.69 -15.37
C ARG A 221 9.99 9.40 -15.36
N GLN A 222 9.54 8.37 -14.64
CA GLN A 222 10.25 7.11 -14.44
C GLN A 222 9.64 5.93 -15.22
N GLN A 223 8.46 6.12 -15.78
CA GLN A 223 7.78 5.10 -16.56
C GLN A 223 8.48 4.92 -17.90
N TYR A 224 8.80 3.68 -18.27
CA TYR A 224 9.41 3.35 -19.56
C TYR A 224 8.39 3.49 -20.70
N GLY A 225 8.85 4.02 -21.84
CA GLY A 225 8.06 4.09 -23.07
C GLY A 225 7.04 5.24 -23.16
N PRO A 226 7.26 6.43 -22.54
CA PRO A 226 6.33 7.54 -22.68
C PRO A 226 6.17 7.93 -24.16
N GLY A 227 4.92 8.04 -24.63
CA GLY A 227 4.59 8.37 -26.01
C GLY A 227 4.71 7.21 -27.01
N LEU A 228 5.18 6.04 -26.59
CA LEU A 228 5.32 4.86 -27.45
C LEU A 228 4.18 3.86 -27.26
N VAL A 229 3.65 3.77 -26.05
CA VAL A 229 2.57 2.86 -25.65
C VAL A 229 1.55 3.60 -24.79
N PRO A 230 0.31 3.08 -24.67
CA PRO A 230 -0.64 3.60 -23.70
C PRO A 230 -0.07 3.55 -22.28
N LEU A 231 -0.31 4.62 -21.50
CA LEU A 231 0.19 4.70 -20.15
C LEU A 231 -0.79 4.05 -19.15
N THR A 232 -0.25 3.41 -18.13
CA THR A 232 -1.04 2.93 -16.97
C THR A 232 -1.84 4.09 -16.37
N ARG A 233 -3.14 3.90 -16.15
CA ARG A 233 -3.95 4.87 -15.43
C ARG A 233 -3.69 4.73 -13.92
N LEU A 234 -3.23 5.83 -13.28
CA LEU A 234 -3.15 5.92 -11.82
C LEU A 234 -4.46 6.48 -11.28
N CYS A 235 -4.96 5.91 -10.19
CA CYS A 235 -6.16 6.40 -9.52
C CYS A 235 -6.16 6.02 -8.03
N ILE A 236 -7.08 6.61 -7.28
CA ILE A 236 -7.42 6.16 -5.93
C ILE A 236 -8.40 5.00 -6.05
N ALA A 237 -8.31 4.02 -5.15
CA ALA A 237 -9.27 2.94 -5.01
C ALA A 237 -10.65 3.49 -4.63
N GLU A 238 -11.72 2.84 -5.09
CA GLU A 238 -13.10 3.30 -4.88
C GLU A 238 -13.84 2.51 -3.80
N LEU A 239 -13.31 1.35 -3.37
CA LEU A 239 -13.94 0.44 -2.42
C LEU A 239 -13.23 0.39 -1.06
#